data_e66382bf83facb59cdd95eb967917a08
#
_entry.id   e66382bf83facb59cdd95eb967917a08
#
_cell.length_a   1.000
_cell.length_b   1.000
_cell.length_c   1.000
_cell.angle_alpha   90.00
_cell.angle_beta   90.00
_cell.angle_gamma   90.00
#
_symmetry.space_group_name_H-M   'P 1'
#
loop_
_entity.id
_entity.type
_entity.pdbx_description
1 polymer ?
#
loop_
_entity_poly.entity_id
_entity_poly.type
_entity_poly.pdbx_seq_one_letter_code
_entity_poly.pdbx_strand_id
1 'polypeptide(L)'
;MHVLVYTAEWCRDCRSAKQFLDAHGIVYTEINIDSDAAASAEVLRHVGKRAIPQLVIDGEWFQPYKPGRGLLFDELHVRLGIPRG
;
A
#
# COMPACT_ATOMS: atom_id res chain seq x y z
N MET A 1 0.44 15.36 2.43
CA MET A 1 0.30 13.93 2.79
C MET A 1 1.43 13.15 2.15
N HIS A 2 2.11 12.35 2.93
CA HIS A 2 3.25 11.57 2.48
C HIS A 2 2.84 10.09 2.41
N VAL A 3 2.90 9.50 1.21
CA VAL A 3 2.41 8.13 0.99
C VAL A 3 3.54 7.27 0.44
N LEU A 4 3.82 6.16 1.12
CA LEU A 4 4.73 5.12 0.65
C LEU A 4 3.92 3.88 0.31
N VAL A 5 4.31 3.18 -0.76
CA VAL A 5 3.68 1.91 -1.14
C VAL A 5 4.76 0.85 -1.26
N TYR A 6 4.71 -0.16 -0.39
CA TYR A 6 5.60 -1.31 -0.46
C TYR A 6 4.99 -2.34 -1.38
N THR A 7 5.71 -2.73 -2.42
CA THR A 7 5.22 -3.57 -3.52
C THR A 7 6.23 -4.63 -3.93
N ALA A 8 5.81 -5.46 -4.89
CA ALA A 8 6.70 -6.32 -5.69
C ALA A 8 6.09 -6.45 -7.09
N GLU A 9 6.91 -6.74 -8.09
CA GLU A 9 6.44 -6.79 -9.48
C GLU A 9 5.43 -7.91 -9.72
N TRP A 10 5.59 -9.04 -9.01
CA TRP A 10 4.71 -10.19 -9.15
C TRP A 10 3.36 -10.01 -8.44
N CYS A 11 3.19 -8.95 -7.68
CA CYS A 11 2.03 -8.76 -6.81
C CYS A 11 0.87 -8.09 -7.54
N ARG A 12 -0.18 -8.87 -7.86
CA ARG A 12 -1.37 -8.34 -8.51
C ARG A 12 -2.08 -7.28 -7.66
N ASP A 13 -2.19 -7.55 -6.37
CA ASP A 13 -2.89 -6.64 -5.46
C ASP A 13 -2.14 -5.33 -5.29
N CYS A 14 -0.82 -5.37 -5.39
CA CYS A 14 0.00 -4.16 -5.40
C CYS A 14 -0.31 -3.30 -6.62
N ARG A 15 -0.47 -3.93 -7.80
CA ARG A 15 -0.84 -3.20 -9.02
C ARG A 15 -2.21 -2.55 -8.89
N SER A 16 -3.17 -3.28 -8.31
CA SER A 16 -4.52 -2.75 -8.08
C SER A 16 -4.49 -1.56 -7.13
N ALA A 17 -3.69 -1.64 -6.06
CA ALA A 17 -3.54 -0.54 -5.12
C ALA A 17 -2.95 0.69 -5.80
N LYS A 18 -1.91 0.50 -6.60
CA LYS A 18 -1.28 1.62 -7.34
C LYS A 18 -2.25 2.23 -8.34
N GLN A 19 -3.03 1.41 -9.04
CA GLN A 19 -4.03 1.90 -9.98
C GLN A 19 -5.07 2.77 -9.28
N PHE A 20 -5.48 2.39 -8.09
CA PHE A 20 -6.40 3.18 -7.29
C PHE A 20 -5.80 4.55 -6.94
N LEU A 21 -4.56 4.55 -6.47
CA LEU A 21 -3.86 5.78 -6.12
C LEU A 21 -3.70 6.69 -7.34
N ASP A 22 -3.29 6.12 -8.47
CA ASP A 22 -3.11 6.87 -9.72
C ASP A 22 -4.43 7.46 -10.20
N ALA A 23 -5.51 6.70 -10.13
CA ALA A 23 -6.84 7.14 -10.58
C ALA A 23 -7.36 8.32 -9.75
N HIS A 24 -6.92 8.44 -8.51
CA HIS A 24 -7.34 9.53 -7.61
C HIS A 24 -6.31 10.64 -7.49
N GLY A 25 -5.27 10.61 -8.31
CA GLY A 25 -4.25 11.66 -8.32
C GLY A 25 -3.39 11.70 -7.06
N ILE A 26 -3.28 10.58 -6.34
CA ILE A 26 -2.46 10.51 -5.14
C ILE A 26 -1.00 10.31 -5.55
N VAL A 27 -0.13 11.21 -5.11
CA VAL A 27 1.31 11.08 -5.31
C VAL A 27 1.88 10.17 -4.23
N TYR A 28 2.64 9.16 -4.63
CA TYR A 28 3.23 8.20 -3.69
C TYR A 28 4.62 7.81 -4.14
N THR A 29 5.41 7.27 -3.20
CA THR A 29 6.70 6.67 -3.48
C THR A 29 6.54 5.15 -3.45
N GLU A 30 6.89 4.50 -4.55
CA GLU A 30 6.84 3.04 -4.64
C GLU A 30 8.17 2.45 -4.18
N ILE A 31 8.10 1.44 -3.31
CA ILE A 31 9.29 0.75 -2.81
C ILE A 31 9.12 -0.75 -3.06
N ASN A 32 9.98 -1.30 -3.92
CA ASN A 32 9.95 -2.71 -4.27
C ASN A 32 10.74 -3.50 -3.22
N ILE A 33 10.08 -4.39 -2.50
CA ILE A 33 10.72 -5.15 -1.41
C ILE A 33 11.67 -6.24 -1.92
N ASP A 34 11.55 -6.66 -3.18
CA ASP A 34 12.45 -7.66 -3.75
C ASP A 34 13.81 -7.08 -4.11
N SER A 35 13.87 -5.78 -4.40
CA SER A 35 15.09 -5.10 -4.78
C SER A 35 15.67 -4.22 -3.65
N ASP A 36 15.03 -4.22 -2.48
CA ASP A 36 15.42 -3.40 -1.33
C ASP A 36 15.29 -4.21 -0.06
N ALA A 37 16.41 -4.79 0.40
CA ALA A 37 16.42 -5.64 1.58
C ALA A 37 16.02 -4.88 2.85
N ALA A 38 16.38 -3.61 2.96
CA ALA A 38 15.99 -2.79 4.10
C ALA A 38 14.47 -2.57 4.13
N ALA A 39 13.86 -2.35 2.97
CA ALA A 39 12.41 -2.21 2.87
C ALA A 39 11.69 -3.50 3.23
N SER A 40 12.20 -4.64 2.78
CA SER A 40 11.65 -5.95 3.13
C SER A 40 11.70 -6.17 4.64
N ALA A 41 12.81 -5.80 5.29
CA ALA A 41 12.96 -5.90 6.73
C ALA A 41 11.99 -4.98 7.47
N GLU A 42 11.74 -3.77 6.94
CA GLU A 42 10.77 -2.84 7.52
C GLU A 42 9.35 -3.42 7.50
N VAL A 43 8.94 -4.00 6.37
CA VAL A 43 7.62 -4.64 6.27
C VAL A 43 7.50 -5.76 7.30
N LEU A 44 8.52 -6.62 7.38
CA LEU A 44 8.53 -7.72 8.33
C LEU A 44 8.44 -7.22 9.77
N ARG A 45 9.15 -6.14 10.09
CA ARG A 45 9.18 -5.57 11.43
C ARG A 45 7.83 -5.01 11.85
N HIS A 46 7.16 -4.28 10.94
CA HIS A 46 5.89 -3.62 11.25
C HIS A 46 4.68 -4.55 11.16
N VAL A 47 4.72 -5.53 10.25
CA VAL A 47 3.57 -6.37 9.94
C VAL A 47 3.69 -7.76 10.53
N GLY A 48 4.90 -8.21 10.85
CA GLY A 48 5.18 -9.55 11.34
C GLY A 48 5.37 -10.58 10.24
N LYS A 49 5.21 -10.19 9.00
CA LYS A 49 5.40 -11.04 7.81
C LYS A 49 5.62 -10.14 6.59
N ARG A 50 6.12 -10.73 5.50
CA ARG A 50 6.34 -9.98 4.26
C ARG A 50 5.06 -9.91 3.44
N ALA A 51 4.04 -9.29 4.00
CA ALA A 51 2.75 -9.10 3.34
C ALA A 51 2.72 -7.78 2.59
N ILE A 52 2.36 -7.80 1.33
CA ILE A 52 2.20 -6.64 0.47
C ILE A 52 0.88 -6.75 -0.28
N PRO A 53 0.27 -5.64 -0.73
CA PRO A 53 0.75 -4.27 -0.60
C PRO A 53 0.65 -3.76 0.82
N GLN A 54 1.54 -2.83 1.19
CA GLN A 54 1.45 -2.06 2.42
C GLN A 54 1.53 -0.59 2.08
N LEU A 55 0.65 0.20 2.65
CA LEU A 55 0.72 1.66 2.55
C LEU A 55 1.22 2.23 3.87
N VAL A 56 2.04 3.26 3.77
CA VAL A 56 2.41 4.06 4.93
C VAL A 56 1.96 5.48 4.63
N ILE A 57 0.96 5.95 5.37
CA ILE A 57 0.34 7.25 5.15
C ILE A 57 0.70 8.13 6.35
N ASP A 58 1.55 9.12 6.10
CA ASP A 58 2.05 10.01 7.16
C ASP A 58 2.58 9.22 8.37
N GLY A 59 3.30 8.15 8.11
CA GLY A 59 3.92 7.30 9.14
C GLY A 59 3.03 6.18 9.67
N GLU A 60 1.76 6.12 9.29
CA GLU A 60 0.85 5.08 9.74
C GLU A 60 0.77 3.95 8.73
N TRP A 61 1.00 2.72 9.20
CA TRP A 61 0.97 1.54 8.37
C TRP A 61 -0.45 1.06 8.17
N PHE A 62 -0.80 0.72 6.93
CA PHE A 62 -2.12 0.24 6.57
C PHE A 62 -2.00 -0.81 5.47
N GLN A 63 -2.60 -1.98 5.69
CA GLN A 63 -2.67 -3.02 4.65
C GLN A 63 -3.99 -2.85 3.89
N PRO A 64 -3.94 -2.40 2.62
CA PRO A 64 -5.16 -2.08 1.87
C PRO A 64 -5.84 -3.29 1.25
N TYR A 65 -5.29 -4.49 1.46
CA TYR A 65 -5.83 -5.73 0.92
C TYR A 65 -6.10 -6.72 2.04
N LYS A 66 -7.23 -7.41 1.96
CA LYS A 66 -7.57 -8.45 2.92
C LYS A 66 -8.01 -9.71 2.17
N PRO A 67 -7.43 -10.89 2.48
CA PRO A 67 -7.83 -12.14 1.84
C PRO A 67 -9.34 -12.37 1.97
N GLY A 68 -9.97 -12.74 0.84
CA GLY A 68 -11.41 -12.95 0.78
C GLY A 68 -12.22 -11.69 0.57
N ARG A 69 -11.63 -10.50 0.70
CA ARG A 69 -12.33 -9.22 0.51
C ARG A 69 -11.74 -8.34 -0.58
N GLY A 70 -10.47 -8.58 -0.95
CA GLY A 70 -9.76 -7.76 -1.92
C GLY A 70 -9.32 -6.43 -1.35
N LEU A 71 -9.26 -5.40 -2.18
CA LEU A 71 -8.89 -4.05 -1.75
C LEU A 71 -9.99 -3.43 -0.89
N LEU A 72 -9.55 -2.77 0.19
CA LEU A 72 -10.43 -2.13 1.14
C LEU A 72 -10.70 -0.68 0.69
N PHE A 73 -11.50 -0.53 -0.36
CA PHE A 73 -11.74 0.77 -0.98
C PHE A 73 -12.30 1.81 -0.01
N ASP A 74 -13.23 1.40 0.85
CA ASP A 74 -13.83 2.30 1.83
C ASP A 74 -12.78 2.87 2.78
N GLU A 75 -11.89 2.02 3.30
CA GLU A 75 -10.84 2.47 4.19
C GLU A 75 -9.80 3.33 3.46
N LEU A 76 -9.53 3.02 2.19
CA LEU A 76 -8.62 3.84 1.38
C LEU A 76 -9.17 5.25 1.22
N HIS A 77 -10.47 5.40 0.95
CA HIS A 77 -11.09 6.71 0.86
C HIS A 77 -10.93 7.50 2.17
N VAL A 78 -11.19 6.85 3.30
CA VAL A 78 -11.10 7.50 4.60
C VAL A 78 -9.64 7.90 4.92
N ARG A 79 -8.72 6.94 4.79
CA ARG A 79 -7.33 7.17 5.21
C ARG A 79 -6.59 8.15 4.31
N LEU A 80 -6.94 8.21 3.03
CA LEU A 80 -6.32 9.12 2.07
C LEU A 80 -7.08 10.45 1.96
N GLY A 81 -8.21 10.58 2.64
CA GLY A 81 -9.01 11.79 2.56
C GLY A 81 -9.64 12.03 1.20
N ILE A 82 -9.93 10.95 0.46
CA ILE A 82 -10.51 11.03 -0.88
C ILE A 82 -12.03 11.05 -0.77
N PRO A 83 -12.71 12.06 -1.33
CA PRO A 83 -14.17 12.08 -1.33
C PRO A 83 -14.74 10.91 -2.11
N ARG A 84 -15.84 10.37 -1.63
CA ARG A 84 -16.60 9.38 -2.38
C ARG A 84 -17.54 10.07 -3.33
N GLY A 85 -17.52 9.64 -4.51
CA GLY A 85 -18.49 10.06 -5.43
C GLY A 85 -18.38 10.91 -6.39
#